data_bdd5d86d1f4cf394e8d351a51c749692
#
_entry.id   bdd5d86d1f4cf394e8d351a51c749692
#
_cell.length_a   1.000
_cell.length_b   1.000
_cell.length_c   1.000
_cell.angle_alpha   90.00
_cell.angle_beta   90.00
_cell.angle_gamma   90.00
#
_symmetry.space_group_name_H-M   'P 1'
#
loop_
_entity.id
_entity.type
_entity.pdbx_description
1 polymer ?
#
loop_
_entity_poly.entity_id
_entity_poly.type
_entity_poly.pdbx_seq_one_letter_code
_entity_poly.pdbx_strand_id
1 'polypeptide(L)'
;VINSHQKTAIVTGAGSGIGRATALALLDEGFNVVLAGRRPAALAETKRLAESRAHRALAVATDVTDPHSVRALFEATLQAFGRLDLLFNNAGTGAPAIPLEDLTIDDWRRVVDVNLTAAFLCTQEAFRIMKNQDPRGGRIINNGSISAHVPRPNSAPYTATKHAIAGLTKSAALDGRKYDIACGQIDIGNAETELTARMKAGVPQADGSVAVEPTMDVAHVARAVTYMAGLPLDANVLFMTVMATKMPFVGRG
;
A
#
# COMPACT_ATOMS: atom_id res chain seq x y z
N VAL A 1 -12.51 16.28 -27.63
CA VAL A 1 -12.76 16.81 -26.28
C VAL A 1 -12.37 15.70 -25.31
N ILE A 2 -11.18 15.76 -24.73
CA ILE A 2 -10.79 14.85 -23.66
C ILE A 2 -11.62 15.27 -22.44
N ASN A 3 -12.65 14.52 -22.12
CA ASN A 3 -13.41 14.66 -20.89
C ASN A 3 -12.44 14.28 -19.75
N SER A 4 -11.72 15.24 -19.19
CA SER A 4 -10.80 15.02 -18.08
C SER A 4 -11.63 14.85 -16.80
N HIS A 5 -12.18 13.66 -16.58
CA HIS A 5 -12.73 13.31 -15.29
C HIS A 5 -11.61 13.38 -14.26
N GLN A 6 -11.86 14.07 -13.15
CA GLN A 6 -10.93 14.10 -12.05
C GLN A 6 -10.75 12.68 -11.49
N LYS A 7 -9.52 12.17 -11.52
CA LYS A 7 -9.21 10.80 -11.08
C LYS A 7 -9.44 10.65 -9.57
N THR A 8 -9.90 9.49 -9.16
CA THR A 8 -10.16 9.15 -7.75
C THR A 8 -9.27 8.01 -7.28
N ALA A 9 -8.65 8.18 -6.14
CA ALA A 9 -7.78 7.20 -5.50
C ALA A 9 -8.30 6.78 -4.12
N ILE A 10 -8.18 5.50 -3.78
CA ILE A 10 -8.25 4.99 -2.41
C ILE A 10 -6.84 4.67 -1.93
N VAL A 11 -6.47 5.18 -0.75
CA VAL A 11 -5.22 4.84 -0.06
C VAL A 11 -5.55 4.18 1.26
N THR A 12 -5.24 2.89 1.40
CA THR A 12 -5.40 2.19 2.68
C THR A 12 -4.21 2.46 3.60
N GLY A 13 -4.46 2.56 4.91
CA GLY A 13 -3.42 2.95 5.86
C GLY A 13 -2.99 4.41 5.73
N ALA A 14 -3.88 5.30 5.28
CA ALA A 14 -3.59 6.71 4.96
C ALA A 14 -3.34 7.62 6.19
N GLY A 15 -3.48 7.10 7.40
CA GLY A 15 -3.34 7.90 8.64
C GLY A 15 -1.90 8.19 9.07
N SER A 16 -0.88 7.53 8.50
CA SER A 16 0.53 7.73 8.87
C SER A 16 1.50 7.25 7.79
N GLY A 17 2.78 7.53 7.98
CA GLY A 17 3.89 7.00 7.18
C GLY A 17 3.70 7.09 5.67
N ILE A 18 3.98 5.99 4.97
CA ILE A 18 3.89 5.90 3.50
C ILE A 18 2.49 6.25 3.00
N GLY A 19 1.43 5.74 3.66
CA GLY A 19 0.06 6.00 3.24
C GLY A 19 -0.30 7.49 3.28
N ARG A 20 0.07 8.18 4.36
CA ARG A 20 -0.12 9.64 4.48
C ARG A 20 0.65 10.40 3.41
N ALA A 21 1.95 10.12 3.26
CA ALA A 21 2.79 10.78 2.28
C ALA A 21 2.28 10.58 0.85
N THR A 22 1.87 9.36 0.51
CA THR A 22 1.29 9.04 -0.80
C THR A 22 -0.04 9.74 -1.02
N ALA A 23 -0.93 9.77 0.00
CA ALA A 23 -2.22 10.45 -0.12
C ALA A 23 -2.06 11.94 -0.39
N LEU A 24 -1.14 12.60 0.31
CA LEU A 24 -0.83 14.01 0.08
C LEU A 24 -0.24 14.25 -1.31
N ALA A 25 0.70 13.42 -1.77
CA ALA A 25 1.28 13.51 -3.10
C ALA A 25 0.24 13.29 -4.21
N LEU A 26 -0.71 12.36 -4.05
CA LEU A 26 -1.80 12.16 -5.01
C LEU A 26 -2.77 13.36 -5.05
N LEU A 27 -3.01 14.01 -3.92
CA LEU A 27 -3.76 15.27 -3.89
C LEU A 27 -3.01 16.40 -4.64
N ASP A 28 -1.68 16.43 -4.57
CA ASP A 28 -0.85 17.37 -5.35
C ASP A 28 -0.98 17.13 -6.86
N GLU A 29 -1.02 15.85 -7.26
CA GLU A 29 -1.25 15.42 -8.66
C GLU A 29 -2.70 15.60 -9.15
N GLY A 30 -3.57 16.19 -8.35
CA GLY A 30 -4.94 16.50 -8.75
C GLY A 30 -5.98 15.39 -8.49
N PHE A 31 -5.63 14.28 -7.85
CA PHE A 31 -6.61 13.25 -7.52
C PHE A 31 -7.61 13.71 -6.44
N ASN A 32 -8.84 13.18 -6.49
CA ASN A 32 -9.65 12.99 -5.29
C ASN A 32 -9.07 11.81 -4.52
N VAL A 33 -8.92 11.91 -3.21
CA VAL A 33 -8.29 10.86 -2.41
C VAL A 33 -9.15 10.44 -1.24
N VAL A 34 -9.52 9.16 -1.19
CA VAL A 34 -10.17 8.55 -0.03
C VAL A 34 -9.10 8.00 0.90
N LEU A 35 -9.07 8.57 2.10
CA LEU A 35 -8.14 8.24 3.18
C LEU A 35 -8.77 7.14 4.02
N ALA A 36 -8.34 5.90 3.85
CA ALA A 36 -8.87 4.75 4.59
C ALA A 36 -7.94 4.30 5.72
N GLY A 37 -8.51 3.98 6.88
CA GLY A 37 -7.78 3.46 8.03
C GLY A 37 -8.62 3.41 9.30
N ARG A 38 -8.16 2.70 10.32
CA ARG A 38 -8.92 2.44 11.55
C ARG A 38 -9.03 3.63 12.50
N ARG A 39 -8.10 4.58 12.46
CA ARG A 39 -8.00 5.69 13.42
C ARG A 39 -8.55 6.99 12.81
N PRO A 40 -9.79 7.42 13.15
CA PRO A 40 -10.40 8.63 12.57
C PRO A 40 -9.56 9.88 12.77
N ALA A 41 -8.99 10.07 13.97
CA ALA A 41 -8.15 11.24 14.27
C ALA A 41 -6.89 11.31 13.37
N ALA A 42 -6.26 10.17 13.06
CA ALA A 42 -5.09 10.14 12.18
C ALA A 42 -5.44 10.45 10.72
N LEU A 43 -6.64 10.04 10.27
CA LEU A 43 -7.16 10.39 8.94
C LEU A 43 -7.54 11.87 8.86
N ALA A 44 -8.17 12.41 9.92
CA ALA A 44 -8.49 13.83 10.02
C ALA A 44 -7.21 14.69 9.97
N GLU A 45 -6.15 14.26 10.63
CA GLU A 45 -4.85 14.93 10.58
C GLU A 45 -4.26 14.90 9.16
N THR A 46 -4.31 13.75 8.47
CA THR A 46 -3.87 13.67 7.07
C THR A 46 -4.68 14.63 6.17
N LYS A 47 -5.99 14.71 6.37
CA LYS A 47 -6.85 15.64 5.66
C LYS A 47 -6.50 17.11 5.99
N ARG A 48 -6.22 17.43 7.24
CA ARG A 48 -5.79 18.78 7.66
C ARG A 48 -4.47 19.18 6.99
N LEU A 49 -3.51 18.26 6.90
CA LEU A 49 -2.22 18.47 6.23
C LEU A 49 -2.35 18.68 4.70
N ALA A 50 -3.48 18.32 4.11
CA ALA A 50 -3.76 18.61 2.71
C ALA A 50 -4.07 20.09 2.44
N GLU A 51 -4.31 20.88 3.48
CA GLU A 51 -4.55 22.35 3.41
C GLU A 51 -5.61 22.73 2.36
N SER A 52 -5.28 23.55 1.38
CA SER A 52 -6.20 23.99 0.31
C SER A 52 -6.78 22.83 -0.52
N ARG A 53 -6.12 21.66 -0.53
CA ARG A 53 -6.58 20.43 -1.25
C ARG A 53 -7.50 19.56 -0.43
N ALA A 54 -7.77 19.89 0.85
CA ALA A 54 -8.59 19.11 1.77
C ALA A 54 -10.04 18.87 1.26
N HIS A 55 -10.54 19.72 0.36
CA HIS A 55 -11.86 19.56 -0.28
C HIS A 55 -11.92 18.32 -1.21
N ARG A 56 -10.76 17.84 -1.68
CA ARG A 56 -10.64 16.61 -2.49
C ARG A 56 -10.31 15.37 -1.66
N ALA A 57 -10.20 15.49 -0.33
CA ALA A 57 -9.90 14.40 0.57
C ALA A 57 -11.15 13.96 1.34
N LEU A 58 -11.49 12.67 1.27
CA LEU A 58 -12.54 12.02 2.06
C LEU A 58 -11.91 11.07 3.06
N ALA A 59 -12.15 11.28 4.35
CA ALA A 59 -11.69 10.37 5.40
C ALA A 59 -12.77 9.32 5.70
N VAL A 60 -12.45 8.04 5.60
CA VAL A 60 -13.36 6.92 5.88
C VAL A 60 -12.71 5.98 6.90
N ALA A 61 -13.30 5.90 8.09
CA ALA A 61 -12.84 4.94 9.10
C ALA A 61 -13.11 3.52 8.60
N THR A 62 -12.04 2.73 8.42
CA THR A 62 -12.12 1.41 7.78
C THR A 62 -11.22 0.43 8.47
N ASP A 63 -11.77 -0.72 8.87
CA ASP A 63 -10.99 -1.91 9.15
C ASP A 63 -10.90 -2.75 7.86
N VAL A 64 -9.72 -2.77 7.26
CA VAL A 64 -9.49 -3.49 5.98
C VAL A 64 -9.55 -5.01 6.13
N THR A 65 -9.58 -5.54 7.36
CA THR A 65 -9.73 -6.98 7.64
C THR A 65 -11.20 -7.42 7.70
N ASP A 66 -12.13 -6.47 7.79
CA ASP A 66 -13.57 -6.73 7.77
C ASP A 66 -14.16 -6.49 6.37
N PRO A 67 -14.72 -7.54 5.72
CA PRO A 67 -15.33 -7.40 4.40
C PRO A 67 -16.48 -6.39 4.32
N HIS A 68 -17.24 -6.21 5.40
CA HIS A 68 -18.33 -5.23 5.44
C HIS A 68 -17.78 -3.80 5.48
N SER A 69 -16.76 -3.55 6.29
CA SER A 69 -16.07 -2.26 6.38
C SER A 69 -15.40 -1.90 5.06
N VAL A 70 -14.77 -2.88 4.38
CA VAL A 70 -14.20 -2.69 3.04
C VAL A 70 -15.28 -2.31 2.05
N ARG A 71 -16.41 -3.04 1.99
CA ARG A 71 -17.51 -2.70 1.07
C ARG A 71 -18.03 -1.29 1.30
N ALA A 72 -18.26 -0.90 2.55
CA ALA A 72 -18.71 0.45 2.92
C ALA A 72 -17.71 1.54 2.46
N LEU A 73 -16.40 1.28 2.52
CA LEU A 73 -15.37 2.18 1.99
C LEU A 73 -15.55 2.44 0.48
N PHE A 74 -15.74 1.38 -0.30
CA PHE A 74 -15.88 1.50 -1.74
C PHE A 74 -17.22 2.13 -2.14
N GLU A 75 -18.30 1.84 -1.42
CA GLU A 75 -19.61 2.50 -1.58
C GLU A 75 -19.50 4.01 -1.29
N ALA A 76 -18.86 4.40 -0.19
CA ALA A 76 -18.62 5.81 0.14
C ALA A 76 -17.77 6.52 -0.92
N THR A 77 -16.80 5.82 -1.52
CA THR A 77 -15.99 6.34 -2.63
C THR A 77 -16.84 6.64 -3.85
N LEU A 78 -17.71 5.70 -4.26
CA LEU A 78 -18.61 5.89 -5.39
C LEU A 78 -19.64 6.98 -5.12
N GLN A 79 -20.18 7.04 -3.91
CA GLN A 79 -21.15 8.08 -3.53
C GLN A 79 -20.53 9.49 -3.60
N ALA A 80 -19.27 9.64 -3.18
CA ALA A 80 -18.59 10.94 -3.14
C ALA A 80 -18.03 11.37 -4.49
N PHE A 81 -17.48 10.44 -5.29
CA PHE A 81 -16.68 10.77 -6.46
C PHE A 81 -17.10 10.05 -7.75
N GLY A 82 -18.04 9.11 -7.68
CA GLY A 82 -18.64 8.41 -8.82
C GLY A 82 -17.77 7.36 -9.49
N ARG A 83 -16.47 7.26 -9.15
CA ARG A 83 -15.51 6.37 -9.82
C ARG A 83 -14.31 6.03 -8.95
N LEU A 84 -13.53 5.02 -9.38
CA LEU A 84 -12.25 4.65 -8.79
C LEU A 84 -11.21 4.42 -9.88
N ASP A 85 -10.15 5.23 -9.91
CA ASP A 85 -9.06 5.14 -10.90
C ASP A 85 -7.80 4.49 -10.32
N LEU A 86 -7.59 4.61 -9.01
CA LEU A 86 -6.41 4.08 -8.31
C LEU A 86 -6.80 3.46 -6.97
N LEU A 87 -6.34 2.23 -6.73
CA LEU A 87 -6.29 1.63 -5.40
C LEU A 87 -4.81 1.47 -4.99
N PHE A 88 -4.41 2.08 -3.88
CA PHE A 88 -3.12 1.80 -3.24
C PHE A 88 -3.36 0.94 -1.99
N ASN A 89 -3.13 -0.36 -2.10
CA ASN A 89 -3.14 -1.32 -1.00
C ASN A 89 -1.88 -1.15 -0.15
N ASN A 90 -1.93 -0.20 0.79
CA ASN A 90 -0.78 0.15 1.63
C ASN A 90 -0.94 -0.27 3.09
N ALA A 91 -2.15 -0.51 3.59
CA ALA A 91 -2.34 -0.97 4.96
C ALA A 91 -1.49 -2.21 5.24
N GLY A 92 -0.78 -2.19 6.35
CA GLY A 92 0.12 -3.28 6.72
C GLY A 92 0.55 -3.20 8.18
N THR A 93 1.01 -4.34 8.71
CA THR A 93 1.54 -4.47 10.07
C THR A 93 2.74 -5.39 10.09
N GLY A 94 3.61 -5.21 11.10
CA GLY A 94 4.70 -6.13 11.39
C GLY A 94 4.29 -7.26 12.33
N ALA A 95 5.14 -8.28 12.42
CA ALA A 95 5.10 -9.30 13.45
C ALA A 95 6.04 -8.94 14.61
N PRO A 96 5.87 -9.51 15.81
CA PRO A 96 6.91 -9.52 16.82
C PRO A 96 8.19 -10.14 16.25
N ALA A 97 9.34 -9.56 16.57
CA ALA A 97 10.64 -10.09 16.12
C ALA A 97 11.16 -11.12 17.14
N ILE A 98 10.50 -12.27 17.21
CA ILE A 98 10.79 -13.39 18.09
C ILE A 98 11.09 -14.66 17.29
N PRO A 99 11.72 -15.70 17.89
CA PRO A 99 11.96 -16.98 17.24
C PRO A 99 10.70 -17.59 16.64
N LEU A 100 10.85 -18.37 15.58
CA LEU A 100 9.73 -18.92 14.83
C LEU A 100 8.82 -19.81 15.68
N GLU A 101 9.44 -20.61 16.55
CA GLU A 101 8.76 -21.54 17.46
C GLU A 101 7.94 -20.84 18.55
N ASP A 102 8.27 -19.58 18.86
CA ASP A 102 7.58 -18.78 19.89
C ASP A 102 6.44 -17.92 19.30
N LEU A 103 6.30 -17.85 17.97
CA LEU A 103 5.22 -17.09 17.33
C LEU A 103 3.86 -17.74 17.60
N THR A 104 2.94 -16.93 18.12
CA THR A 104 1.57 -17.39 18.32
C THR A 104 0.79 -17.49 17.01
N ILE A 105 -0.21 -18.39 16.95
CA ILE A 105 -1.10 -18.47 15.81
C ILE A 105 -1.87 -17.14 15.59
N ASP A 106 -2.14 -16.40 16.65
CA ASP A 106 -2.84 -15.11 16.57
C ASP A 106 -1.95 -14.02 15.98
N ASP A 107 -0.65 -13.99 16.27
CA ASP A 107 0.31 -13.11 15.59
C ASP A 107 0.40 -13.43 14.10
N TRP A 108 0.44 -14.71 13.75
CA TRP A 108 0.41 -15.17 12.36
C TRP A 108 -0.85 -14.67 11.65
N ARG A 109 -2.04 -14.99 12.20
CA ARG A 109 -3.33 -14.61 11.63
C ARG A 109 -3.46 -13.10 11.46
N ARG A 110 -3.14 -12.34 12.50
CA ARG A 110 -3.18 -10.86 12.45
C ARG A 110 -2.35 -10.30 11.30
N VAL A 111 -1.15 -10.83 11.05
CA VAL A 111 -0.29 -10.35 9.96
C VAL A 111 -0.86 -10.77 8.60
N VAL A 112 -1.35 -12.01 8.47
CA VAL A 112 -1.99 -12.51 7.24
C VAL A 112 -3.24 -11.68 6.91
N ASP A 113 -4.10 -11.43 7.90
CA ASP A 113 -5.35 -10.71 7.69
C ASP A 113 -5.10 -9.28 7.22
N VAL A 114 -4.16 -8.56 7.86
CA VAL A 114 -3.87 -7.17 7.51
C VAL A 114 -3.05 -7.04 6.23
N ASN A 115 -2.03 -7.88 6.02
CA ASN A 115 -1.09 -7.68 4.91
C ASN A 115 -1.51 -8.38 3.62
N LEU A 116 -2.31 -9.45 3.70
CA LEU A 116 -2.68 -10.26 2.54
C LEU A 116 -4.19 -10.28 2.30
N THR A 117 -4.99 -10.74 3.28
CA THR A 117 -6.45 -10.86 3.13
C THR A 117 -7.07 -9.49 2.83
N ALA A 118 -6.65 -8.44 3.52
CA ALA A 118 -7.14 -7.07 3.29
C ALA A 118 -6.84 -6.57 1.86
N ALA A 119 -5.64 -6.82 1.35
CA ALA A 119 -5.28 -6.45 -0.02
C ALA A 119 -6.15 -7.21 -1.05
N PHE A 120 -6.44 -8.49 -0.80
CA PHE A 120 -7.37 -9.27 -1.62
C PHE A 120 -8.78 -8.67 -1.60
N LEU A 121 -9.34 -8.39 -0.42
CA LEU A 121 -10.69 -7.81 -0.28
C LEU A 121 -10.81 -6.47 -1.00
N CYS A 122 -9.85 -5.57 -0.81
CA CYS A 122 -9.83 -4.27 -1.49
C CYS A 122 -9.67 -4.42 -3.01
N THR A 123 -8.82 -5.35 -3.48
CA THR A 123 -8.64 -5.66 -4.90
C THR A 123 -9.94 -6.18 -5.51
N GLN A 124 -10.68 -7.05 -4.81
CA GLN A 124 -11.95 -7.59 -5.27
C GLN A 124 -13.00 -6.49 -5.48
N GLU A 125 -13.14 -5.55 -4.53
CA GLU A 125 -14.07 -4.42 -4.67
C GLU A 125 -13.62 -3.46 -5.78
N ALA A 126 -12.31 -3.18 -5.89
CA ALA A 126 -11.78 -2.35 -6.97
C ALA A 126 -12.09 -2.96 -8.35
N PHE A 127 -11.93 -4.26 -8.53
CA PHE A 127 -12.29 -4.95 -9.78
C PHE A 127 -13.78 -4.81 -10.10
N ARG A 128 -14.68 -4.91 -9.10
CA ARG A 128 -16.14 -4.73 -9.29
C ARG A 128 -16.48 -3.37 -9.85
N ILE A 129 -15.80 -2.33 -9.40
CA ILE A 129 -16.00 -0.95 -9.85
C ILE A 129 -15.33 -0.72 -11.20
N MET A 130 -14.01 -0.95 -11.28
CA MET A 130 -13.19 -0.59 -12.42
C MET A 130 -13.62 -1.27 -13.74
N LYS A 131 -14.16 -2.49 -13.68
CA LYS A 131 -14.65 -3.19 -14.87
C LYS A 131 -15.99 -2.65 -15.39
N ASN A 132 -16.80 -1.97 -14.54
CA ASN A 132 -18.17 -1.56 -14.84
C ASN A 132 -18.32 -0.03 -14.96
N GLN A 133 -17.32 0.76 -14.59
CA GLN A 133 -17.35 2.23 -14.72
C GLN A 133 -17.10 2.70 -16.17
N ASP A 134 -17.44 3.97 -16.45
CA ASP A 134 -17.17 4.61 -17.74
C ASP A 134 -16.35 5.92 -17.52
N PRO A 135 -15.17 6.12 -18.14
CA PRO A 135 -14.43 5.09 -18.90
C PRO A 135 -14.02 3.91 -18.02
N ARG A 136 -14.00 2.71 -18.62
CA ARG A 136 -13.63 1.46 -17.96
C ARG A 136 -12.14 1.45 -17.60
N GLY A 137 -11.80 0.63 -16.61
CA GLY A 137 -10.40 0.39 -16.21
C GLY A 137 -9.98 1.17 -14.97
N GLY A 138 -8.72 0.99 -14.61
CA GLY A 138 -8.11 1.61 -13.44
C GLY A 138 -6.78 0.95 -13.09
N ARG A 139 -6.19 1.39 -11.99
CA ARG A 139 -4.88 0.88 -11.53
C ARG A 139 -4.93 0.43 -10.09
N ILE A 140 -4.28 -0.70 -9.82
CA ILE A 140 -4.06 -1.22 -8.47
C ILE A 140 -2.56 -1.25 -8.22
N ILE A 141 -2.12 -0.68 -7.11
CA ILE A 141 -0.73 -0.73 -6.67
C ILE A 141 -0.70 -1.41 -5.30
N ASN A 142 0.04 -2.52 -5.18
CA ASN A 142 0.22 -3.21 -3.93
C ASN A 142 1.53 -2.77 -3.25
N ASN A 143 1.46 -2.44 -1.97
CA ASN A 143 2.64 -2.18 -1.16
C ASN A 143 3.32 -3.52 -0.79
N GLY A 144 4.34 -3.85 -1.56
CA GLY A 144 5.24 -4.96 -1.29
C GLY A 144 6.31 -4.64 -0.25
N SER A 145 7.43 -5.29 -0.40
CA SER A 145 8.63 -5.05 0.42
C SER A 145 9.81 -5.79 -0.22
N ILE A 146 11.02 -5.36 0.03
CA ILE A 146 12.21 -6.19 -0.25
C ILE A 146 12.14 -7.55 0.45
N SER A 147 11.34 -7.68 1.52
CA SER A 147 11.03 -8.97 2.17
C SER A 147 10.18 -9.91 1.30
N ALA A 148 9.70 -9.46 0.13
CA ALA A 148 9.15 -10.33 -0.90
C ALA A 148 10.22 -11.11 -1.67
N HIS A 149 11.50 -10.81 -1.45
CA HIS A 149 12.65 -11.42 -2.13
C HIS A 149 13.62 -12.05 -1.13
N VAL A 150 13.97 -11.34 -0.06
CA VAL A 150 14.95 -11.78 0.93
C VAL A 150 14.39 -11.59 2.35
N PRO A 151 14.32 -12.65 3.17
CA PRO A 151 13.81 -12.57 4.54
C PRO A 151 14.77 -11.81 5.46
N ARG A 152 14.26 -11.40 6.61
CA ARG A 152 15.05 -10.98 7.78
C ARG A 152 14.89 -12.03 8.88
N PRO A 153 15.84 -12.13 9.81
CA PRO A 153 15.64 -12.93 11.02
C PRO A 153 14.33 -12.57 11.72
N ASN A 154 13.66 -13.56 12.26
CA ASN A 154 12.43 -13.40 13.06
C ASN A 154 11.30 -12.63 12.34
N SER A 155 11.10 -12.87 11.03
CA SER A 155 10.12 -12.15 10.23
C SER A 155 9.14 -13.05 9.46
N ALA A 156 8.98 -14.32 9.86
CA ALA A 156 8.27 -15.32 9.08
C ALA A 156 6.86 -14.89 8.61
N PRO A 157 5.94 -14.37 9.45
CA PRO A 157 4.60 -13.97 8.98
C PRO A 157 4.68 -12.81 7.99
N TYR A 158 5.52 -11.82 8.26
CA TYR A 158 5.69 -10.67 7.38
C TYR A 158 6.28 -11.07 6.02
N THR A 159 7.36 -11.85 6.05
CA THR A 159 8.02 -12.37 4.84
C THR A 159 7.05 -13.21 4.01
N ALA A 160 6.33 -14.15 4.62
CA ALA A 160 5.36 -14.99 3.93
C ALA A 160 4.28 -14.15 3.25
N THR A 161 3.71 -13.15 3.95
CA THR A 161 2.67 -12.28 3.37
C THR A 161 3.21 -11.41 2.23
N LYS A 162 4.46 -10.91 2.31
CA LYS A 162 5.04 -10.10 1.24
C LYS A 162 5.39 -10.93 -0.01
N HIS A 163 5.78 -12.20 0.13
CA HIS A 163 5.87 -13.14 -1.00
C HIS A 163 4.49 -13.42 -1.61
N ALA A 164 3.47 -13.65 -0.78
CA ALA A 164 2.12 -13.92 -1.24
C ALA A 164 1.50 -12.73 -2.01
N ILE A 165 1.79 -11.48 -1.61
CA ILE A 165 1.37 -10.27 -2.33
C ILE A 165 1.94 -10.25 -3.75
N ALA A 166 3.16 -10.72 -3.98
CA ALA A 166 3.71 -10.82 -5.33
C ALA A 166 2.92 -11.80 -6.22
N GLY A 167 2.42 -12.90 -5.64
CA GLY A 167 1.50 -13.81 -6.30
C GLY A 167 0.16 -13.17 -6.63
N LEU A 168 -0.46 -12.49 -5.66
CA LEU A 168 -1.71 -11.75 -5.84
C LEU A 168 -1.58 -10.67 -6.92
N THR A 169 -0.46 -9.93 -6.93
CA THR A 169 -0.19 -8.89 -7.94
C THR A 169 -0.15 -9.47 -9.35
N LYS A 170 0.56 -10.59 -9.55
CA LYS A 170 0.66 -11.25 -10.86
C LYS A 170 -0.69 -11.78 -11.33
N SER A 171 -1.46 -12.41 -10.43
CA SER A 171 -2.80 -12.92 -10.74
C SER A 171 -3.75 -11.78 -11.12
N ALA A 172 -3.82 -10.72 -10.29
CA ALA A 172 -4.64 -9.56 -10.57
C ALA A 172 -4.23 -8.84 -11.87
N ALA A 173 -2.93 -8.74 -12.17
CA ALA A 173 -2.45 -8.17 -13.43
C ALA A 173 -2.89 -8.99 -14.65
N LEU A 174 -2.92 -10.33 -14.53
CA LEU A 174 -3.38 -11.21 -15.61
C LEU A 174 -4.90 -11.09 -15.80
N ASP A 175 -5.67 -11.20 -14.72
CA ASP A 175 -7.14 -11.20 -14.74
C ASP A 175 -7.72 -9.82 -15.14
N GLY A 176 -6.98 -8.75 -14.85
CA GLY A 176 -7.38 -7.37 -15.14
C GLY A 176 -7.29 -6.97 -16.61
N ARG A 177 -6.47 -7.64 -17.43
CA ARG A 177 -6.16 -7.26 -18.82
C ARG A 177 -7.40 -7.00 -19.68
N LYS A 178 -8.38 -7.88 -19.63
CA LYS A 178 -9.63 -7.77 -20.40
C LYS A 178 -10.55 -6.64 -19.95
N TYR A 179 -10.22 -5.98 -18.83
CA TYR A 179 -11.00 -4.90 -18.23
C TYR A 179 -10.26 -3.57 -18.18
N ASP A 180 -9.08 -3.49 -18.79
CA ASP A 180 -8.19 -2.32 -18.74
C ASP A 180 -7.76 -1.99 -17.30
N ILE A 181 -7.63 -3.02 -16.44
CA ILE A 181 -7.17 -2.89 -15.07
C ILE A 181 -5.70 -3.27 -15.01
N ALA A 182 -4.83 -2.28 -14.75
CA ALA A 182 -3.42 -2.49 -14.51
C ALA A 182 -3.17 -2.81 -13.03
N CYS A 183 -2.41 -3.85 -12.73
CA CYS A 183 -1.98 -4.15 -11.36
C CYS A 183 -0.47 -4.23 -11.29
N GLY A 184 0.12 -3.56 -10.31
CA GLY A 184 1.55 -3.56 -10.06
C GLY A 184 1.88 -3.55 -8.57
N GLN A 185 3.16 -3.68 -8.25
CA GLN A 185 3.67 -3.74 -6.89
C GLN A 185 4.87 -2.83 -6.74
N ILE A 186 4.95 -2.13 -5.61
CA ILE A 186 6.13 -1.39 -5.20
C ILE A 186 6.77 -2.09 -4.01
N ASP A 187 8.01 -2.58 -4.16
CA ASP A 187 8.78 -3.22 -3.11
C ASP A 187 9.65 -2.17 -2.42
N ILE A 188 9.35 -1.95 -1.14
CA ILE A 188 9.93 -0.85 -0.37
C ILE A 188 10.95 -1.39 0.61
N GLY A 189 12.13 -0.76 0.63
CA GLY A 189 13.19 -1.05 1.60
C GLY A 189 13.50 0.13 2.49
N ASN A 190 13.30 -0.02 3.81
CA ASN A 190 13.67 0.92 4.88
C ASN A 190 13.22 2.38 4.68
N ALA A 191 11.96 2.62 4.28
CA ALA A 191 11.39 3.97 4.33
C ALA A 191 11.15 4.39 5.78
N GLU A 192 11.45 5.65 6.11
CA GLU A 192 11.34 6.17 7.48
C GLU A 192 9.87 6.33 7.89
N THR A 193 9.41 5.46 8.81
CA THR A 193 8.06 5.43 9.35
C THR A 193 8.09 4.98 10.82
N GLU A 194 6.98 5.08 11.52
CA GLU A 194 6.84 4.48 12.87
C GLU A 194 7.17 2.99 12.86
N LEU A 195 6.78 2.25 11.80
CA LEU A 195 7.06 0.82 11.65
C LEU A 195 8.55 0.52 11.53
N THR A 196 9.32 1.41 10.92
CA THR A 196 10.76 1.24 10.67
C THR A 196 11.64 2.00 11.68
N ALA A 197 11.06 2.66 12.67
CA ALA A 197 11.83 3.40 13.70
C ALA A 197 12.90 2.54 14.38
N ARG A 198 12.62 1.24 14.58
CA ARG A 198 13.59 0.27 15.14
C ARG A 198 14.85 0.12 14.30
N MET A 199 14.83 0.42 13.00
CA MET A 199 16.03 0.33 12.14
C MET A 199 17.14 1.26 12.60
N LYS A 200 16.78 2.41 13.18
CA LYS A 200 17.70 3.39 13.74
C LYS A 200 18.34 2.94 15.08
N ALA A 201 17.65 2.03 15.80
CA ALA A 201 18.16 1.48 17.05
C ALA A 201 18.99 0.20 16.85
N GLY A 202 18.95 -0.38 15.65
CA GLY A 202 19.59 -1.64 15.30
C GLY A 202 18.61 -2.79 15.16
N VAL A 203 18.85 -3.65 14.19
CA VAL A 203 18.05 -4.83 13.89
C VAL A 203 18.93 -6.05 13.68
N PRO A 204 18.43 -7.27 13.99
CA PRO A 204 19.17 -8.51 13.76
C PRO A 204 19.59 -8.67 12.30
N GLN A 205 20.83 -9.07 12.09
CA GLN A 205 21.42 -9.40 10.79
C GLN A 205 21.47 -10.92 10.59
N ALA A 206 21.72 -11.35 9.35
CA ALA A 206 21.77 -12.78 9.00
C ALA A 206 22.90 -13.55 9.74
N ASP A 207 23.98 -12.87 10.07
CA ASP A 207 25.12 -13.41 10.82
C ASP A 207 24.92 -13.45 12.35
N GLY A 208 23.74 -13.02 12.84
CA GLY A 208 23.40 -12.93 14.25
C GLY A 208 23.82 -11.63 14.92
N SER A 209 24.54 -10.74 14.25
CA SER A 209 24.87 -9.43 14.78
C SER A 209 23.64 -8.49 14.82
N VAL A 210 23.78 -7.35 15.50
CA VAL A 210 22.76 -6.28 15.48
C VAL A 210 23.40 -5.05 14.85
N ALA A 211 22.78 -4.53 13.80
CA ALA A 211 23.29 -3.35 13.10
C ALA A 211 22.20 -2.31 12.83
N VAL A 212 22.58 -1.02 12.87
CA VAL A 212 21.75 0.08 12.41
C VAL A 212 21.65 0.01 10.90
N GLU A 213 20.43 0.08 10.36
CA GLU A 213 20.23 0.10 8.91
C GLU A 213 19.80 1.49 8.44
N PRO A 214 20.39 1.99 7.34
CA PRO A 214 19.97 3.24 6.72
C PRO A 214 18.51 3.23 6.31
N THR A 215 17.87 4.39 6.45
CA THR A 215 16.49 4.65 6.01
C THR A 215 16.48 5.72 4.94
N MET A 216 15.39 5.81 4.18
CA MET A 216 15.11 6.87 3.22
C MET A 216 13.82 7.61 3.59
N ASP A 217 13.68 8.86 3.15
CA ASP A 217 12.46 9.64 3.31
C ASP A 217 11.27 8.97 2.59
N VAL A 218 10.12 8.93 3.26
CA VAL A 218 8.87 8.42 2.68
C VAL A 218 8.42 9.18 1.42
N ALA A 219 8.85 10.43 1.24
CA ALA A 219 8.58 11.21 0.04
C ALA A 219 9.11 10.55 -1.24
N HIS A 220 10.20 9.76 -1.16
CA HIS A 220 10.71 9.01 -2.30
C HIS A 220 9.74 7.90 -2.73
N VAL A 221 9.12 7.23 -1.75
CA VAL A 221 8.09 6.21 -2.01
C VAL A 221 6.83 6.86 -2.59
N ALA A 222 6.38 7.99 -2.03
CA ALA A 222 5.22 8.72 -2.53
C ALA A 222 5.40 9.13 -3.99
N ARG A 223 6.57 9.67 -4.39
CA ARG A 223 6.89 10.00 -5.78
C ARG A 223 6.92 8.78 -6.71
N ALA A 224 7.41 7.65 -6.24
CA ALA A 224 7.38 6.41 -7.01
C ALA A 224 5.94 5.92 -7.26
N VAL A 225 5.07 6.01 -6.24
CA VAL A 225 3.65 5.65 -6.38
C VAL A 225 2.93 6.61 -7.31
N THR A 226 3.17 7.94 -7.22
CA THR A 226 2.57 8.92 -8.15
C THR A 226 3.06 8.71 -9.59
N TYR A 227 4.32 8.36 -9.80
CA TYR A 227 4.81 7.96 -11.11
C TYR A 227 4.05 6.74 -11.68
N MET A 228 3.90 5.66 -10.88
CA MET A 228 3.12 4.50 -11.29
C MET A 228 1.66 4.87 -11.58
N ALA A 229 1.05 5.71 -10.75
CA ALA A 229 -0.33 6.17 -10.87
C ALA A 229 -0.57 7.06 -12.10
N GLY A 230 0.44 7.81 -12.53
CA GLY A 230 0.38 8.73 -13.65
C GLY A 230 0.44 8.07 -15.03
N LEU A 231 0.93 6.82 -15.12
CA LEU A 231 1.03 6.11 -16.39
C LEU A 231 -0.35 5.86 -17.02
N PRO A 232 -0.46 5.89 -18.36
CA PRO A 232 -1.66 5.45 -19.05
C PRO A 232 -1.91 3.95 -18.81
N LEU A 233 -3.15 3.48 -19.02
CA LEU A 233 -3.53 2.09 -18.67
C LEU A 233 -2.95 1.03 -19.62
N ASP A 234 -2.45 1.43 -20.78
CA ASP A 234 -1.71 0.56 -21.71
C ASP A 234 -0.25 0.30 -21.28
N ALA A 235 0.24 1.07 -20.28
CA ALA A 235 1.55 0.89 -19.67
C ALA A 235 1.44 0.53 -18.18
N ASN A 236 2.18 -0.47 -17.73
CA ASN A 236 2.18 -0.92 -16.34
C ASN A 236 3.59 -1.15 -15.79
N VAL A 237 3.88 -0.59 -14.64
CA VAL A 237 5.01 -1.01 -13.81
C VAL A 237 4.58 -2.22 -13.01
N LEU A 238 4.92 -3.42 -13.45
CA LEU A 238 4.53 -4.66 -12.77
C LEU A 238 5.22 -4.81 -11.41
N PHE A 239 6.53 -4.54 -11.35
CA PHE A 239 7.30 -4.48 -10.10
C PHE A 239 8.27 -3.30 -10.13
N MET A 240 8.37 -2.59 -9.00
CA MET A 240 9.34 -1.52 -8.78
C MET A 240 9.94 -1.68 -7.39
N THR A 241 11.26 -1.63 -7.27
CA THR A 241 11.95 -1.61 -5.98
C THR A 241 12.47 -0.21 -5.69
N VAL A 242 12.12 0.32 -4.51
CA VAL A 242 12.61 1.60 -4.00
C VAL A 242 13.15 1.38 -2.59
N MET A 243 14.43 1.64 -2.39
CA MET A 243 15.12 1.30 -1.14
C MET A 243 16.18 2.34 -0.77
N ALA A 244 16.53 2.41 0.52
CA ALA A 244 17.67 3.21 0.95
C ALA A 244 18.97 2.67 0.32
N THR A 245 19.74 3.51 -0.35
CA THR A 245 20.90 3.10 -1.14
C THR A 245 21.93 2.28 -0.36
N LYS A 246 22.12 2.60 0.92
CA LYS A 246 23.14 1.96 1.76
C LYS A 246 22.57 0.84 2.65
N MET A 247 21.29 0.48 2.53
CA MET A 247 20.74 -0.63 3.31
C MET A 247 21.26 -1.98 2.79
N PRO A 248 21.50 -2.97 3.65
CA PRO A 248 21.91 -4.30 3.22
C PRO A 248 20.73 -5.03 2.52
N PHE A 249 20.90 -5.30 1.23
CA PHE A 249 19.97 -6.09 0.42
C PHE A 249 20.73 -6.88 -0.65
N VAL A 250 21.31 -6.19 -1.65
CA VAL A 250 22.26 -6.81 -2.62
C VAL A 250 23.56 -7.09 -1.90
N GLY A 251 24.12 -8.28 -2.05
CA GLY A 251 25.33 -8.70 -1.37
C GLY A 251 25.12 -9.13 0.11
N ARG A 252 23.88 -9.24 0.55
CA ARG A 252 23.53 -9.92 1.79
C ARG A 252 23.58 -11.43 1.53
N GLY A 253 24.68 -12.04 1.83
CA GLY A 253 24.92 -13.47 1.69
C GLY A 253 25.50 -14.04 2.92
#